data_7b985dccb91548945cdc20c80f0e6ba2
#
_entry.id   7b985dccb91548945cdc20c80f0e6ba2
#
_cell.length_a   1.000
_cell.length_b   1.000
_cell.length_c   1.000
_cell.angle_alpha   90.00
_cell.angle_beta   90.00
_cell.angle_gamma   90.00
#
_symmetry.space_group_name_H-M   'P 1'
#
loop_
_entity.id
_entity.type
_entity.pdbx_description
1 polymer ?
#
loop_
_entity_poly.entity_id
_entity_poly.type
_entity_poly.pdbx_seq_one_letter_code
_entity_poly.pdbx_strand_id
1 'polypeptide(L)'
;MTDTAAVAISVIIPIYNVEKYLPRCLESVINQSFSNIEIICVNDGSTDNSGKILAKFGTKDARFRIITQDNQGLSASRNNGMEIASGSYIFFLDADDFLHPQTLEIFYNTALQSECPIVISGTFCRLGKDSLNCKKYETDSVPYKVCSKPLTDLYKHRLVSAVVWNKLYRTSALRHFRFIEGIYYEDWPFTTCVFSNISSFAMISEKLYMYNTSSPSITRSTFSIKKIHDYIRGIRHVYNYFAAKNKMNQWDIVRKKRISLSLKMILSKITKSAENKNTLEAFFKQEYLKLVEDGLISFRDLTLKSKFRLLKIMWHQRNK
;
A
#
# COMPACT_ATOMS: atom_id res chain seq x y z
N MET A 1 23.02 -32.32 9.84
CA MET A 1 22.28 -31.09 10.05
C MET A 1 22.17 -30.46 8.69
N THR A 2 20.97 -30.47 8.08
CA THR A 2 20.75 -29.83 6.81
C THR A 2 20.82 -28.31 7.05
N ASP A 3 21.83 -27.71 6.49
CA ASP A 3 21.97 -26.23 6.43
C ASP A 3 20.76 -25.71 5.66
N THR A 4 19.67 -25.41 6.35
CA THR A 4 18.49 -24.79 5.73
C THR A 4 18.89 -23.37 5.39
N ALA A 5 19.18 -23.12 4.11
CA ALA A 5 19.46 -21.78 3.61
C ALA A 5 18.41 -20.80 4.16
N ALA A 6 18.87 -19.69 4.73
CA ALA A 6 17.98 -18.68 5.30
C ALA A 6 16.92 -18.25 4.26
N VAL A 7 15.66 -18.07 4.69
CA VAL A 7 14.57 -17.67 3.80
C VAL A 7 14.90 -16.32 3.15
N ALA A 8 14.77 -16.25 1.84
CA ALA A 8 15.09 -15.04 1.10
C ALA A 8 13.94 -14.05 1.10
N ILE A 9 12.70 -14.48 0.85
CA ILE A 9 11.53 -13.59 0.77
C ILE A 9 10.38 -14.15 1.61
N SER A 10 9.81 -13.30 2.47
CA SER A 10 8.51 -13.53 3.12
C SER A 10 7.41 -12.85 2.30
N VAL A 11 6.50 -13.65 1.73
CA VAL A 11 5.31 -13.14 1.04
C VAL A 11 4.16 -13.05 2.04
N ILE A 12 3.72 -11.84 2.38
CA ILE A 12 2.67 -11.60 3.37
C ILE A 12 1.34 -11.36 2.66
N ILE A 13 0.34 -12.20 2.95
CA ILE A 13 -0.98 -12.21 2.31
C ILE A 13 -2.06 -12.05 3.38
N PRO A 14 -2.61 -10.84 3.59
CA PRO A 14 -3.79 -10.63 4.43
C PRO A 14 -5.04 -11.17 3.74
N ILE A 15 -5.87 -11.93 4.47
CA ILE A 15 -7.02 -12.66 3.92
C ILE A 15 -8.27 -12.33 4.75
N TYR A 16 -9.31 -11.80 4.11
CA TYR A 16 -10.62 -11.59 4.70
C TYR A 16 -11.72 -11.64 3.65
N ASN A 17 -12.56 -12.70 3.69
CA ASN A 17 -13.73 -12.89 2.80
C ASN A 17 -13.40 -12.74 1.31
N VAL A 18 -12.44 -13.54 0.82
CA VAL A 18 -11.91 -13.50 -0.55
C VAL A 18 -11.93 -14.88 -1.23
N GLU A 19 -12.80 -15.79 -0.81
CA GLU A 19 -12.88 -17.19 -1.30
C GLU A 19 -12.83 -17.32 -2.82
N LYS A 20 -13.44 -16.36 -3.54
CA LYS A 20 -13.51 -16.35 -5.00
C LYS A 20 -12.13 -16.14 -5.66
N TYR A 21 -11.26 -15.38 -5.05
CA TYR A 21 -10.00 -14.93 -5.64
C TYR A 21 -8.78 -15.67 -5.06
N LEU A 22 -8.90 -16.11 -3.80
CA LEU A 22 -7.83 -16.70 -3.02
C LEU A 22 -7.11 -17.88 -3.71
N PRO A 23 -7.79 -18.83 -4.37
CA PRO A 23 -7.08 -19.94 -5.04
C PRO A 23 -6.07 -19.44 -6.06
N ARG A 24 -6.46 -18.52 -6.94
CA ARG A 24 -5.56 -17.95 -7.96
C ARG A 24 -4.42 -17.17 -7.36
N CYS A 25 -4.66 -16.40 -6.30
CA CYS A 25 -3.63 -15.69 -5.56
C CYS A 25 -2.56 -16.66 -5.05
N LEU A 26 -2.96 -17.69 -4.30
CA LEU A 26 -2.06 -18.68 -3.72
C LEU A 26 -1.31 -19.49 -4.77
N GLU A 27 -2.00 -19.94 -5.83
CA GLU A 27 -1.38 -20.64 -6.96
C GLU A 27 -0.29 -19.78 -7.62
N SER A 28 -0.51 -18.48 -7.75
CA SER A 28 0.48 -17.57 -8.34
C SER A 28 1.76 -17.46 -7.53
N VAL A 29 1.68 -17.63 -6.21
CA VAL A 29 2.85 -17.59 -5.31
C VAL A 29 3.54 -18.95 -5.26
N ILE A 30 2.79 -20.04 -5.21
CA ILE A 30 3.34 -21.42 -5.21
C ILE A 30 4.17 -21.67 -6.46
N ASN A 31 3.67 -21.19 -7.62
CA ASN A 31 4.25 -21.39 -8.93
C ASN A 31 5.26 -20.30 -9.35
N GLN A 32 5.79 -19.53 -8.41
CA GLN A 32 6.88 -18.59 -8.70
C GLN A 32 8.15 -19.36 -9.12
N SER A 33 8.88 -18.80 -10.09
CA SER A 33 10.19 -19.32 -10.52
C SER A 33 11.25 -19.28 -9.39
N PHE A 34 11.09 -18.41 -8.42
CA PHE A 34 11.91 -18.29 -7.22
C PHE A 34 11.30 -19.05 -6.05
N SER A 35 11.96 -20.13 -5.60
CA SER A 35 11.42 -21.06 -4.61
C SER A 35 11.81 -20.79 -3.14
N ASN A 36 12.91 -20.02 -2.89
CA ASN A 36 13.37 -19.74 -1.53
C ASN A 36 12.50 -18.64 -0.86
N ILE A 37 11.24 -19.01 -0.59
CA ILE A 37 10.22 -18.14 0.00
C ILE A 37 9.51 -18.83 1.16
N GLU A 38 8.98 -18.07 2.09
CA GLU A 38 7.88 -18.45 2.95
C GLU A 38 6.61 -17.67 2.57
N ILE A 39 5.44 -18.30 2.76
CA ILE A 39 4.13 -17.74 2.39
C ILE A 39 3.35 -17.54 3.68
N ILE A 40 3.32 -16.30 4.16
CA ILE A 40 2.66 -15.95 5.42
C ILE A 40 1.25 -15.47 5.11
N CYS A 41 0.27 -16.33 5.41
CA CYS A 41 -1.14 -16.03 5.22
C CYS A 41 -1.79 -15.67 6.55
N VAL A 42 -2.38 -14.48 6.64
CA VAL A 42 -3.07 -14.02 7.84
C VAL A 42 -4.57 -13.98 7.57
N ASN A 43 -5.29 -15.00 8.07
CA ASN A 43 -6.74 -15.05 8.01
C ASN A 43 -7.36 -14.18 9.12
N ASP A 44 -7.89 -13.05 8.73
CA ASP A 44 -8.42 -12.01 9.62
C ASP A 44 -9.90 -12.25 9.94
N GLY A 45 -10.21 -13.46 10.45
CA GLY A 45 -11.58 -13.82 10.86
C GLY A 45 -12.55 -13.95 9.67
N SER A 46 -12.13 -14.56 8.55
CA SER A 46 -13.01 -14.80 7.41
C SER A 46 -14.21 -15.66 7.78
N THR A 47 -15.41 -15.27 7.33
CA THR A 47 -16.68 -15.97 7.53
C THR A 47 -17.14 -16.78 6.32
N ASP A 48 -16.46 -16.60 5.17
CA ASP A 48 -16.64 -17.38 3.95
C ASP A 48 -15.73 -18.64 3.93
N ASN A 49 -15.59 -19.30 2.78
CA ASN A 49 -14.73 -20.47 2.65
C ASN A 49 -13.21 -20.16 2.56
N SER A 50 -12.78 -18.91 2.72
CA SER A 50 -11.36 -18.55 2.65
C SER A 50 -10.49 -19.36 3.61
N GLY A 51 -10.95 -19.57 4.86
CA GLY A 51 -10.25 -20.39 5.84
C GLY A 51 -10.08 -21.86 5.43
N LYS A 52 -11.12 -22.46 4.83
CA LYS A 52 -11.07 -23.86 4.33
C LYS A 52 -10.11 -23.99 3.13
N ILE A 53 -10.16 -23.01 2.21
CA ILE A 53 -9.25 -22.95 1.06
C ILE A 53 -7.81 -22.88 1.56
N LEU A 54 -7.54 -21.97 2.49
CA LEU A 54 -6.20 -21.76 3.05
C LEU A 54 -5.66 -23.03 3.72
N ALA A 55 -6.46 -23.71 4.55
CA ALA A 55 -6.08 -24.98 5.18
C ALA A 55 -5.69 -26.02 4.13
N LYS A 56 -6.45 -26.15 3.02
CA LYS A 56 -6.15 -27.08 1.94
C LYS A 56 -4.82 -26.77 1.24
N PHE A 57 -4.46 -25.50 1.06
CA PHE A 57 -3.17 -25.12 0.48
C PHE A 57 -2.02 -25.35 1.45
N GLY A 58 -2.20 -25.03 2.73
CA GLY A 58 -1.20 -25.23 3.78
C GLY A 58 -0.79 -26.70 4.00
N THR A 59 -1.70 -27.66 3.74
CA THR A 59 -1.35 -29.09 3.81
C THR A 59 -0.53 -29.59 2.61
N LYS A 60 -0.50 -28.84 1.51
CA LYS A 60 0.16 -29.26 0.26
C LYS A 60 1.56 -28.70 0.08
N ASP A 61 1.89 -27.59 0.75
CA ASP A 61 3.15 -26.88 0.57
C ASP A 61 3.69 -26.42 1.93
N ALA A 62 4.84 -26.95 2.33
CA ALA A 62 5.48 -26.68 3.62
C ALA A 62 5.96 -25.23 3.79
N ARG A 63 5.98 -24.42 2.72
CA ARG A 63 6.35 -22.99 2.78
C ARG A 63 5.26 -22.13 3.41
N PHE A 64 4.02 -22.65 3.58
CA PHE A 64 2.94 -21.90 4.20
C PHE A 64 3.12 -21.78 5.72
N ARG A 65 2.92 -20.55 6.19
CA ARG A 65 2.74 -20.20 7.60
C ARG A 65 1.41 -19.48 7.74
N ILE A 66 0.48 -20.09 8.46
CA ILE A 66 -0.90 -19.60 8.56
C ILE A 66 -1.15 -19.06 9.96
N ILE A 67 -1.61 -17.80 10.04
CA ILE A 67 -2.14 -17.18 11.26
C ILE A 67 -3.65 -17.03 11.08
N THR A 68 -4.44 -17.40 12.10
CA THR A 68 -5.85 -17.07 12.18
C THR A 68 -6.09 -16.17 13.38
N GLN A 69 -6.76 -15.07 13.17
CA GLN A 69 -7.08 -14.07 14.20
C GLN A 69 -8.54 -13.63 14.08
N ASP A 70 -9.08 -13.02 15.12
CA ASP A 70 -10.35 -12.27 15.02
C ASP A 70 -10.15 -11.07 14.10
N ASN A 71 -11.21 -10.59 13.45
CA ASN A 71 -11.11 -9.49 12.50
C ASN A 71 -10.61 -8.20 13.16
N GLN A 72 -9.39 -7.83 12.87
CA GLN A 72 -8.71 -6.61 13.33
C GLN A 72 -8.37 -5.66 12.17
N GLY A 73 -8.65 -6.08 10.94
CA GLY A 73 -8.46 -5.29 9.72
C GLY A 73 -7.09 -5.47 9.06
N LEU A 74 -7.01 -4.93 7.84
CA LEU A 74 -5.89 -5.11 6.92
C LEU A 74 -4.53 -4.71 7.51
N SER A 75 -4.47 -3.60 8.27
CA SER A 75 -3.26 -3.13 8.93
C SER A 75 -2.72 -4.11 9.96
N ALA A 76 -3.59 -4.63 10.83
CA ALA A 76 -3.22 -5.61 11.85
C ALA A 76 -2.73 -6.90 11.21
N SER A 77 -3.42 -7.38 10.16
CA SER A 77 -3.01 -8.56 9.41
C SER A 77 -1.62 -8.43 8.80
N ARG A 78 -1.30 -7.27 8.19
CA ARG A 78 0.04 -7.01 7.67
C ARG A 78 1.09 -6.89 8.78
N ASN A 79 0.75 -6.24 9.91
CA ASN A 79 1.64 -6.13 11.06
C ASN A 79 1.97 -7.51 11.65
N ASN A 80 0.97 -8.37 11.85
CA ASN A 80 1.16 -9.71 12.37
C ASN A 80 1.97 -10.60 11.41
N GLY A 81 1.75 -10.43 10.10
CA GLY A 81 2.59 -11.08 9.10
C GLY A 81 4.04 -10.62 9.15
N MET A 82 4.29 -9.33 9.33
CA MET A 82 5.65 -8.77 9.49
C MET A 82 6.35 -9.27 10.75
N GLU A 83 5.62 -9.51 11.82
CA GLU A 83 6.16 -9.94 13.12
C GLU A 83 6.81 -11.33 13.03
N ILE A 84 6.21 -12.23 12.26
CA ILE A 84 6.72 -13.61 12.11
C ILE A 84 7.59 -13.81 10.87
N ALA A 85 7.76 -12.78 10.03
CA ALA A 85 8.54 -12.85 8.81
C ALA A 85 10.02 -13.11 9.13
N SER A 86 10.59 -14.17 8.55
CA SER A 86 11.99 -14.57 8.71
C SER A 86 12.87 -14.26 7.49
N GLY A 87 12.23 -13.90 6.35
CA GLY A 87 12.93 -13.61 5.11
C GLY A 87 13.77 -12.34 5.16
N SER A 88 14.87 -12.34 4.41
CA SER A 88 15.71 -11.15 4.23
C SER A 88 14.98 -9.99 3.58
N TYR A 89 13.92 -10.32 2.83
CA TYR A 89 13.02 -9.37 2.17
C TYR A 89 11.56 -9.71 2.47
N ILE A 90 10.70 -8.69 2.41
CA ILE A 90 9.24 -8.80 2.53
C ILE A 90 8.57 -8.32 1.25
N PHE A 91 7.59 -9.09 0.78
CA PHE A 91 6.69 -8.74 -0.31
C PHE A 91 5.24 -8.81 0.17
N PHE A 92 4.46 -7.74 0.02
CA PHE A 92 3.04 -7.74 0.33
C PHE A 92 2.22 -8.07 -0.91
N LEU A 93 1.24 -8.97 -0.77
CA LEU A 93 0.32 -9.36 -1.84
C LEU A 93 -1.11 -9.32 -1.31
N ASP A 94 -1.97 -8.55 -1.95
CA ASP A 94 -3.41 -8.53 -1.63
C ASP A 94 -4.07 -9.82 -2.17
N ALA A 95 -4.92 -10.46 -1.35
CA ALA A 95 -5.44 -11.81 -1.64
C ALA A 95 -6.44 -11.90 -2.80
N ASP A 96 -6.89 -10.76 -3.32
CA ASP A 96 -7.71 -10.68 -4.54
C ASP A 96 -6.90 -10.46 -5.83
N ASP A 97 -5.58 -10.26 -5.70
CA ASP A 97 -4.62 -10.06 -6.78
C ASP A 97 -3.79 -11.33 -7.05
N PHE A 98 -2.89 -11.29 -8.03
CA PHE A 98 -1.93 -12.37 -8.28
C PHE A 98 -0.66 -11.86 -8.97
N LEU A 99 0.37 -12.70 -9.03
CA LEU A 99 1.69 -12.36 -9.53
C LEU A 99 1.98 -13.00 -10.90
N HIS A 100 2.80 -12.32 -11.70
CA HIS A 100 3.46 -12.95 -12.83
C HIS A 100 4.41 -14.06 -12.33
N PRO A 101 4.58 -15.20 -13.05
CA PRO A 101 5.40 -16.32 -12.57
C PRO A 101 6.85 -15.99 -12.19
N GLN A 102 7.44 -14.95 -12.75
CA GLN A 102 8.83 -14.53 -12.50
C GLN A 102 8.94 -13.30 -11.60
N THR A 103 7.87 -12.90 -10.92
CA THR A 103 7.85 -11.66 -10.13
C THR A 103 8.91 -11.65 -9.05
N LEU A 104 8.90 -12.66 -8.18
CA LEU A 104 9.78 -12.68 -7.02
C LEU A 104 11.25 -12.80 -7.42
N GLU A 105 11.55 -13.57 -8.45
CA GLU A 105 12.91 -13.71 -8.97
C GLU A 105 13.46 -12.40 -9.52
N ILE A 106 12.69 -11.71 -10.36
CA ILE A 106 13.08 -10.40 -10.93
C ILE A 106 13.31 -9.37 -9.82
N PHE A 107 12.38 -9.29 -8.86
CA PHE A 107 12.54 -8.36 -7.74
C PHE A 107 13.77 -8.68 -6.89
N TYR A 108 14.02 -9.96 -6.61
CA TYR A 108 15.15 -10.40 -5.79
C TYR A 108 16.48 -10.12 -6.49
N ASN A 109 16.62 -10.51 -7.76
CA ASN A 109 17.83 -10.25 -8.55
C ASN A 109 18.10 -8.75 -8.69
N THR A 110 17.05 -7.95 -8.93
CA THR A 110 17.19 -6.47 -8.94
C THR A 110 17.64 -5.94 -7.58
N ALA A 111 17.13 -6.48 -6.48
CA ALA A 111 17.54 -6.05 -5.14
C ALA A 111 19.01 -6.36 -4.85
N LEU A 112 19.50 -7.53 -5.29
CA LEU A 112 20.91 -7.91 -5.14
C LEU A 112 21.81 -7.04 -6.02
N GLN A 113 21.46 -6.84 -7.29
CA GLN A 113 22.29 -6.08 -8.24
C GLN A 113 22.35 -4.58 -7.91
N SER A 114 21.22 -4.00 -7.49
CA SER A 114 21.14 -2.56 -7.18
C SER A 114 21.61 -2.21 -5.78
N GLU A 115 21.70 -3.20 -4.89
CA GLU A 115 21.94 -3.05 -3.44
C GLU A 115 20.92 -2.13 -2.74
N CYS A 116 19.87 -1.73 -3.45
CA CYS A 116 18.84 -0.85 -2.91
C CYS A 116 18.01 -1.57 -1.83
N PRO A 117 17.62 -0.86 -0.74
CA PRO A 117 16.80 -1.45 0.31
C PRO A 117 15.35 -1.72 -0.15
N ILE A 118 14.91 -1.13 -1.24
CA ILE A 118 13.57 -1.34 -1.80
C ILE A 118 13.67 -1.41 -3.32
N VAL A 119 12.97 -2.39 -3.90
CA VAL A 119 12.72 -2.48 -5.35
C VAL A 119 11.23 -2.26 -5.58
N ILE A 120 10.86 -1.44 -6.57
CA ILE A 120 9.46 -1.23 -6.96
C ILE A 120 9.24 -1.53 -8.44
N SER A 121 8.08 -2.06 -8.80
CA SER A 121 7.61 -1.94 -10.18
C SER A 121 6.87 -0.62 -10.35
N GLY A 122 7.33 0.21 -11.29
CA GLY A 122 6.71 1.51 -11.59
C GLY A 122 5.32 1.41 -12.22
N THR A 123 4.85 0.20 -12.52
CA THR A 123 3.58 -0.11 -13.18
C THR A 123 2.99 -1.44 -12.69
N PHE A 124 1.78 -1.75 -13.13
CA PHE A 124 1.11 -3.04 -12.89
C PHE A 124 0.09 -3.33 -14.00
N CYS A 125 -0.35 -4.58 -14.11
CA CYS A 125 -1.38 -4.99 -15.06
C CYS A 125 -2.76 -4.86 -14.40
N ARG A 126 -3.72 -4.21 -15.05
CA ARG A 126 -5.13 -4.15 -14.60
C ARG A 126 -5.94 -5.20 -15.32
N LEU A 127 -6.42 -6.18 -14.60
CA LEU A 127 -7.27 -7.21 -15.16
C LEU A 127 -8.55 -6.61 -15.76
N GLY A 128 -8.91 -7.07 -16.96
CA GLY A 128 -10.08 -6.57 -17.70
C GLY A 128 -9.86 -5.22 -18.41
N LYS A 129 -8.68 -4.57 -18.25
CA LYS A 129 -8.31 -3.33 -18.96
C LYS A 129 -7.03 -3.47 -19.75
N ASP A 130 -6.06 -4.20 -19.23
CA ASP A 130 -4.79 -4.46 -19.89
C ASP A 130 -4.78 -5.91 -20.40
N SER A 131 -4.13 -6.18 -21.53
CA SER A 131 -3.84 -7.54 -21.96
C SER A 131 -2.91 -8.19 -20.94
N LEU A 132 -3.20 -9.45 -20.57
CA LEU A 132 -2.29 -10.24 -19.75
C LEU A 132 -0.98 -10.40 -20.51
N ASN A 133 0.07 -9.86 -19.94
CA ASN A 133 1.41 -10.04 -20.49
C ASN A 133 1.99 -11.34 -19.93
N CYS A 134 1.95 -12.40 -20.75
CA CYS A 134 2.59 -13.68 -20.45
C CYS A 134 4.04 -13.74 -20.96
N LYS A 135 4.66 -12.59 -21.22
CA LYS A 135 6.05 -12.51 -21.68
C LYS A 135 6.98 -13.15 -20.64
N LYS A 136 7.79 -14.09 -21.08
CA LYS A 136 8.90 -14.62 -20.29
C LYS A 136 10.04 -13.58 -20.30
N TYR A 137 10.62 -13.31 -19.14
CA TYR A 137 11.72 -12.38 -18.98
C TYR A 137 13.03 -13.13 -18.72
N GLU A 138 14.13 -12.52 -19.13
CA GLU A 138 15.47 -12.91 -18.67
C GLU A 138 15.69 -12.23 -17.31
N THR A 139 15.51 -12.98 -16.23
CA THR A 139 15.36 -12.44 -14.87
C THR A 139 16.58 -11.71 -14.35
N ASP A 140 17.77 -12.05 -14.88
CA ASP A 140 19.05 -11.46 -14.46
C ASP A 140 19.39 -10.16 -15.22
N SER A 141 18.65 -9.85 -16.28
CA SER A 141 18.94 -8.71 -17.17
C SER A 141 17.76 -7.72 -17.29
N VAL A 142 16.78 -7.80 -16.40
CA VAL A 142 15.67 -6.83 -16.42
C VAL A 142 16.20 -5.43 -16.09
N PRO A 143 16.02 -4.44 -16.99
CA PRO A 143 16.51 -3.11 -16.76
C PRO A 143 15.86 -2.44 -15.54
N TYR A 144 16.65 -1.77 -14.74
CA TYR A 144 16.17 -0.98 -13.61
C TYR A 144 16.83 0.39 -13.55
N LYS A 145 16.19 1.30 -12.83
CA LYS A 145 16.69 2.64 -12.56
C LYS A 145 16.85 2.83 -11.06
N VAL A 146 18.01 3.31 -10.61
CA VAL A 146 18.21 3.74 -9.23
C VAL A 146 17.72 5.18 -9.05
N CYS A 147 16.86 5.38 -8.06
CA CYS A 147 16.26 6.66 -7.69
C CYS A 147 16.87 7.14 -6.36
N SER A 148 17.63 8.23 -6.38
CA SER A 148 18.41 8.74 -5.24
C SER A 148 17.69 9.83 -4.43
N LYS A 149 16.48 10.23 -4.83
CA LYS A 149 15.62 11.17 -4.09
C LYS A 149 14.29 10.48 -3.71
N PRO A 150 14.29 9.54 -2.72
CA PRO A 150 13.24 8.55 -2.56
C PRO A 150 11.83 9.12 -2.53
N LEU A 151 11.52 10.10 -1.68
CA LEU A 151 10.18 10.70 -1.62
C LEU A 151 9.82 11.47 -2.89
N THR A 152 10.75 12.24 -3.44
CA THR A 152 10.51 13.03 -4.65
C THR A 152 10.26 12.13 -5.84
N ASP A 153 11.06 11.08 -5.99
CA ASP A 153 10.97 10.16 -7.12
C ASP A 153 9.76 9.23 -6.98
N LEU A 154 9.48 8.74 -5.76
CA LEU A 154 8.28 7.96 -5.49
C LEU A 154 7.01 8.71 -5.92
N TYR A 155 6.88 9.98 -5.55
CA TYR A 155 5.68 10.76 -5.85
C TYR A 155 5.56 11.24 -7.30
N LYS A 156 6.58 11.05 -8.13
CA LYS A 156 6.45 11.17 -9.60
C LYS A 156 5.59 10.04 -10.18
N HIS A 157 5.62 8.86 -9.55
CA HIS A 157 4.91 7.66 -9.99
C HIS A 157 3.57 7.49 -9.25
N ARG A 158 2.59 8.32 -9.58
CA ARG A 158 1.29 8.43 -8.90
C ARG A 158 0.56 7.11 -8.70
N LEU A 159 0.68 6.16 -9.64
CA LEU A 159 -0.03 4.88 -9.62
C LEU A 159 0.47 3.96 -8.50
N VAL A 160 1.76 4.02 -8.18
CA VAL A 160 2.41 3.10 -7.24
C VAL A 160 2.92 3.76 -5.97
N SER A 161 2.81 5.09 -5.88
CA SER A 161 3.39 5.85 -4.78
C SER A 161 2.74 5.61 -3.41
N ALA A 162 1.49 5.18 -3.39
CA ALA A 162 0.75 5.01 -2.13
C ALA A 162 0.64 3.56 -1.69
N VAL A 163 0.66 2.61 -2.62
CA VAL A 163 0.42 1.19 -2.33
C VAL A 163 1.65 0.51 -1.75
N VAL A 164 1.45 -0.53 -0.95
CA VAL A 164 2.55 -1.35 -0.38
C VAL A 164 2.86 -2.57 -1.22
N TRP A 165 1.88 -3.09 -1.93
CA TRP A 165 2.07 -4.17 -2.89
C TRP A 165 2.91 -3.70 -4.11
N ASN A 166 3.34 -4.59 -4.96
CA ASN A 166 4.28 -4.38 -6.07
C ASN A 166 5.67 -3.82 -5.66
N LYS A 167 6.07 -4.09 -4.43
CA LYS A 167 7.35 -3.68 -3.86
C LYS A 167 7.99 -4.82 -3.09
N LEU A 168 9.30 -4.97 -3.25
CA LEU A 168 10.12 -5.83 -2.41
C LEU A 168 10.90 -4.94 -1.44
N TYR A 169 10.77 -5.20 -0.16
CA TYR A 169 11.39 -4.44 0.91
C TYR A 169 12.46 -5.29 1.60
N ARG A 170 13.66 -4.78 1.77
CA ARG A 170 14.63 -5.39 2.68
C ARG A 170 14.05 -5.36 4.09
N THR A 171 13.98 -6.48 4.77
CA THR A 171 13.32 -6.62 6.09
C THR A 171 13.87 -5.63 7.12
N SER A 172 15.20 -5.40 7.11
CA SER A 172 15.83 -4.41 7.99
C SER A 172 15.33 -2.98 7.77
N ALA A 173 14.90 -2.62 6.55
CA ALA A 173 14.33 -1.31 6.25
C ALA A 173 12.92 -1.12 6.85
N LEU A 174 12.24 -2.21 7.22
CA LEU A 174 10.90 -2.17 7.82
C LEU A 174 10.89 -2.34 9.34
N ARG A 175 12.01 -2.66 9.98
CA ARG A 175 12.10 -3.05 11.40
C ARG A 175 11.34 -2.13 12.36
N HIS A 176 11.35 -0.82 12.12
CA HIS A 176 10.78 0.19 13.01
C HIS A 176 9.44 0.76 12.49
N PHE A 177 8.84 0.15 11.49
CA PHE A 177 7.62 0.62 10.88
C PHE A 177 6.48 -0.38 11.11
N ARG A 178 5.29 0.16 11.37
CA ARG A 178 4.04 -0.58 11.47
C ARG A 178 2.94 0.18 10.74
N PHE A 179 1.99 -0.55 10.20
CA PHE A 179 0.77 0.04 9.66
C PHE A 179 -0.07 0.61 10.80
N ILE A 180 -0.74 1.72 10.57
CA ILE A 180 -1.69 2.30 11.53
C ILE A 180 -2.94 1.44 11.50
N GLU A 181 -3.28 0.83 12.62
CA GLU A 181 -4.44 -0.04 12.73
C GLU A 181 -5.76 0.72 12.77
N GLY A 182 -6.83 0.07 12.29
CA GLY A 182 -8.19 0.58 12.31
C GLY A 182 -8.48 1.74 11.36
N ILE A 183 -7.58 2.04 10.42
CA ILE A 183 -7.80 3.09 9.41
C ILE A 183 -7.90 2.55 7.99
N TYR A 184 -8.66 3.25 7.14
CA TYR A 184 -8.55 3.14 5.70
C TYR A 184 -7.34 3.92 5.18
N TYR A 185 -6.81 3.50 4.02
CA TYR A 185 -5.68 4.17 3.37
C TYR A 185 -4.37 4.12 4.17
N GLU A 186 -4.13 3.05 4.90
CA GLU A 186 -2.96 2.76 5.74
C GLU A 186 -1.65 2.71 4.94
N ASP A 187 -1.75 2.39 3.66
CA ASP A 187 -0.62 2.21 2.75
C ASP A 187 0.25 3.45 2.59
N TRP A 188 -0.39 4.60 2.38
CA TRP A 188 0.37 5.82 2.06
C TRP A 188 1.15 6.39 3.25
N PRO A 189 0.64 6.39 4.51
CA PRO A 189 1.45 6.79 5.65
C PRO A 189 2.65 5.88 5.85
N PHE A 190 2.42 4.55 5.80
CA PHE A 190 3.46 3.55 5.92
C PHE A 190 4.54 3.75 4.85
N THR A 191 4.16 3.74 3.57
CA THR A 191 5.09 3.92 2.45
C THR A 191 5.86 5.23 2.56
N THR A 192 5.20 6.33 2.93
CA THR A 192 5.83 7.64 3.10
C THR A 192 6.91 7.61 4.18
N CYS A 193 6.60 7.07 5.36
CA CYS A 193 7.55 6.98 6.47
C CYS A 193 8.73 6.08 6.11
N VAL A 194 8.50 4.92 5.49
CA VAL A 194 9.57 4.01 5.05
C VAL A 194 10.49 4.70 4.05
N PHE A 195 9.93 5.29 2.98
CA PHE A 195 10.73 5.95 1.94
C PHE A 195 11.48 7.20 2.41
N SER A 196 11.08 7.78 3.51
CA SER A 196 11.83 8.89 4.15
C SER A 196 13.10 8.44 4.86
N ASN A 197 13.30 7.14 5.06
CA ASN A 197 14.44 6.56 5.80
C ASN A 197 15.42 5.78 4.93
N ILE A 198 15.24 5.79 3.64
CA ILE A 198 16.17 5.17 2.70
C ILE A 198 16.88 6.23 1.87
N SER A 199 18.07 5.91 1.38
CA SER A 199 18.86 6.78 0.50
C SER A 199 18.48 6.63 -0.97
N SER A 200 18.05 5.43 -1.36
CA SER A 200 17.70 5.11 -2.75
C SER A 200 16.72 3.94 -2.83
N PHE A 201 16.11 3.76 -3.98
CA PHE A 201 15.38 2.55 -4.36
C PHE A 201 15.59 2.24 -5.83
N ALA A 202 15.46 0.97 -6.21
CA ALA A 202 15.48 0.55 -7.60
C ALA A 202 14.05 0.51 -8.15
N MET A 203 13.89 0.87 -9.42
CA MET A 203 12.60 0.84 -10.11
C MET A 203 12.71 0.08 -11.42
N ILE A 204 11.89 -0.94 -11.58
CA ILE A 204 11.69 -1.71 -12.81
C ILE A 204 10.41 -1.25 -13.53
N SER A 205 10.32 -1.47 -14.84
CA SER A 205 9.20 -1.00 -15.67
C SER A 205 8.20 -2.09 -16.02
N GLU A 206 8.51 -3.33 -15.73
CA GLU A 206 7.73 -4.52 -16.09
C GLU A 206 6.44 -4.63 -15.28
N LYS A 207 5.35 -5.07 -15.93
CA LYS A 207 4.03 -5.30 -15.32
C LYS A 207 4.00 -6.70 -14.68
N LEU A 208 4.51 -6.83 -13.49
CA LEU A 208 4.66 -8.11 -12.78
C LEU A 208 3.55 -8.37 -11.75
N TYR A 209 2.81 -7.36 -11.34
CA TYR A 209 1.70 -7.44 -10.42
C TYR A 209 0.37 -7.35 -11.16
N MET A 210 -0.52 -8.33 -10.96
CA MET A 210 -1.80 -8.46 -11.65
C MET A 210 -2.93 -7.98 -10.73
N TYR A 211 -3.29 -6.70 -10.86
CA TYR A 211 -4.31 -6.05 -10.05
C TYR A 211 -5.72 -6.37 -10.51
N ASN A 212 -6.55 -6.92 -9.62
CA ASN A 212 -7.93 -7.26 -9.90
C ASN A 212 -8.85 -6.03 -9.77
N THR A 213 -9.45 -5.63 -10.88
CA THR A 213 -10.39 -4.49 -10.90
C THR A 213 -11.85 -4.90 -10.60
N SER A 214 -12.15 -6.19 -10.51
CA SER A 214 -13.53 -6.70 -10.32
C SER A 214 -13.88 -6.97 -8.87
N SER A 215 -12.89 -7.05 -7.95
CA SER A 215 -13.14 -7.27 -6.52
C SER A 215 -13.78 -6.03 -5.86
N PRO A 216 -14.61 -6.21 -4.82
CA PRO A 216 -15.02 -5.10 -3.97
C PRO A 216 -13.81 -4.34 -3.42
N SER A 217 -13.84 -3.01 -3.46
CA SER A 217 -12.68 -2.21 -3.07
C SER A 217 -13.08 -1.05 -2.15
N ILE A 218 -12.32 -0.84 -1.09
CA ILE A 218 -12.46 0.30 -0.17
C ILE A 218 -12.46 1.63 -0.94
N THR A 219 -11.62 1.75 -1.97
CA THR A 219 -11.52 2.97 -2.76
C THR A 219 -12.74 3.24 -3.64
N ARG A 220 -13.48 2.19 -4.01
CA ARG A 220 -14.71 2.25 -4.82
C ARG A 220 -15.99 2.26 -3.99
N SER A 221 -15.96 1.87 -2.71
CA SER A 221 -17.13 1.90 -1.83
C SER A 221 -17.57 3.33 -1.50
N THR A 222 -18.79 3.48 -0.98
CA THR A 222 -19.40 4.77 -0.60
C THR A 222 -18.44 5.62 0.22
N PHE A 223 -18.34 6.90 -0.11
CA PHE A 223 -17.48 7.84 0.60
C PHE A 223 -18.15 8.26 1.91
N SER A 224 -17.43 8.23 3.03
CA SER A 224 -17.97 8.39 4.38
C SER A 224 -17.10 9.31 5.25
N ILE A 225 -17.67 9.75 6.38
CA ILE A 225 -16.95 10.50 7.43
C ILE A 225 -15.71 9.70 7.88
N LYS A 226 -15.86 8.38 8.13
CA LYS A 226 -14.73 7.52 8.50
C LYS A 226 -13.57 7.62 7.51
N LYS A 227 -13.84 7.64 6.20
CA LYS A 227 -12.79 7.78 5.19
C LYS A 227 -12.06 9.12 5.25
N ILE A 228 -12.76 10.21 5.57
CA ILE A 228 -12.15 11.54 5.77
C ILE A 228 -11.29 11.52 7.03
N HIS A 229 -11.85 11.06 8.14
CA HIS A 229 -11.19 10.99 9.44
C HIS A 229 -9.91 10.15 9.38
N ASP A 230 -9.98 8.95 8.79
CA ASP A 230 -8.84 8.04 8.70
C ASP A 230 -7.73 8.62 7.83
N TYR A 231 -8.10 9.32 6.75
CA TYR A 231 -7.12 10.02 5.93
C TYR A 231 -6.39 11.12 6.71
N ILE A 232 -7.12 11.88 7.55
CA ILE A 232 -6.57 12.93 8.42
C ILE A 232 -5.67 12.33 9.50
N ARG A 233 -6.06 11.19 10.10
CA ARG A 233 -5.19 10.44 11.00
C ARG A 233 -3.85 10.09 10.34
N GLY A 234 -3.88 9.66 9.08
CA GLY A 234 -2.68 9.42 8.29
C GLY A 234 -1.82 10.68 8.11
N ILE A 235 -2.43 11.84 7.84
CA ILE A 235 -1.70 13.13 7.73
C ILE A 235 -0.99 13.44 9.06
N ARG A 236 -1.72 13.38 10.18
CA ARG A 236 -1.16 13.66 11.51
C ARG A 236 -0.03 12.69 11.88
N HIS A 237 -0.20 11.41 11.58
CA HIS A 237 0.83 10.40 11.84
C HIS A 237 2.12 10.71 11.09
N VAL A 238 2.04 11.00 9.80
CA VAL A 238 3.23 11.31 8.98
C VAL A 238 3.88 12.62 9.45
N TYR A 239 3.09 13.65 9.75
CA TYR A 239 3.62 14.91 10.30
C TYR A 239 4.40 14.68 11.60
N ASN A 240 3.77 14.00 12.58
CA ASN A 240 4.40 13.70 13.87
C ASN A 240 5.67 12.87 13.71
N TYR A 241 5.66 11.91 12.79
CA TYR A 241 6.84 11.13 12.47
C TYR A 241 7.98 12.01 11.95
N PHE A 242 7.71 12.94 11.01
CA PHE A 242 8.75 13.83 10.49
C PHE A 242 9.23 14.84 11.54
N ALA A 243 8.34 15.36 12.37
CA ALA A 243 8.69 16.27 13.47
C ALA A 243 9.61 15.57 14.49
N ALA A 244 9.24 14.36 14.94
CA ALA A 244 10.03 13.57 15.88
C ALA A 244 11.42 13.15 15.34
N LYS A 245 11.58 13.07 14.03
CA LYS A 245 12.84 12.71 13.36
C LYS A 245 13.63 13.91 12.82
N ASN A 246 13.19 15.15 13.11
CA ASN A 246 13.80 16.38 12.58
C ASN A 246 13.89 16.41 11.03
N LYS A 247 12.88 15.87 10.35
CA LYS A 247 12.82 15.76 8.87
C LYS A 247 11.80 16.70 8.21
N MET A 248 11.59 17.89 8.78
CA MET A 248 10.54 18.81 8.30
C MET A 248 10.75 19.32 6.88
N ASN A 249 11.97 19.32 6.36
CA ASN A 249 12.24 19.57 4.94
C ASN A 249 11.61 18.51 4.02
N GLN A 250 11.53 17.26 4.48
CA GLN A 250 10.85 16.18 3.74
C GLN A 250 9.32 16.28 3.87
N TRP A 251 8.81 16.79 5.01
CA TRP A 251 7.39 17.09 5.18
C TRP A 251 6.87 18.03 4.08
N ASP A 252 7.62 19.05 3.72
CA ASP A 252 7.26 19.97 2.63
C ASP A 252 7.06 19.26 1.28
N ILE A 253 7.89 18.24 1.00
CA ILE A 253 7.73 17.41 -0.20
C ILE A 253 6.40 16.63 -0.14
N VAL A 254 6.12 15.99 0.99
CA VAL A 254 4.88 15.22 1.21
C VAL A 254 3.65 16.12 1.11
N ARG A 255 3.69 17.27 1.79
CA ARG A 255 2.61 18.26 1.81
C ARG A 255 2.25 18.73 0.40
N LYS A 256 3.25 19.14 -0.38
CA LYS A 256 3.04 19.65 -1.75
C LYS A 256 2.67 18.56 -2.74
N LYS A 257 3.28 17.37 -2.65
CA LYS A 257 3.14 16.31 -3.65
C LYS A 257 2.02 15.31 -3.34
N ARG A 258 1.81 14.97 -2.07
CA ARG A 258 0.85 13.94 -1.66
C ARG A 258 -0.42 14.54 -1.08
N ILE A 259 -0.31 15.35 -0.04
CA ILE A 259 -1.47 15.85 0.70
C ILE A 259 -2.35 16.74 -0.17
N SER A 260 -1.76 17.66 -0.94
CA SER A 260 -2.49 18.49 -1.89
C SER A 260 -3.36 17.70 -2.87
N LEU A 261 -2.83 16.60 -3.41
CA LEU A 261 -3.59 15.72 -4.31
C LEU A 261 -4.72 14.98 -3.59
N SER A 262 -4.49 14.57 -2.37
CA SER A 262 -5.46 13.84 -1.58
C SER A 262 -6.60 14.71 -1.10
N LEU A 263 -6.33 15.93 -0.67
CA LEU A 263 -7.35 16.91 -0.36
C LEU A 263 -8.21 17.22 -1.60
N LYS A 264 -7.60 17.32 -2.79
CA LYS A 264 -8.34 17.43 -4.06
C LYS A 264 -9.26 16.23 -4.31
N MET A 265 -8.79 15.02 -4.03
CA MET A 265 -9.57 13.80 -4.19
C MET A 265 -10.75 13.77 -3.20
N ILE A 266 -10.52 14.07 -1.92
CA ILE A 266 -11.55 14.14 -0.88
C ILE A 266 -12.63 15.14 -1.29
N LEU A 267 -12.26 16.37 -1.60
CA LEU A 267 -13.19 17.41 -2.06
C LEU A 267 -13.98 17.01 -3.31
N SER A 268 -13.34 16.28 -4.24
CA SER A 268 -14.02 15.76 -5.43
C SER A 268 -15.05 14.68 -5.10
N LYS A 269 -14.75 13.81 -4.13
CA LYS A 269 -15.67 12.75 -3.69
C LYS A 269 -16.85 13.33 -2.90
N ILE A 270 -16.61 14.28 -2.02
CA ILE A 270 -17.66 15.00 -1.28
C ILE A 270 -18.65 15.66 -2.25
N THR A 271 -18.14 16.38 -3.27
CA THR A 271 -19.02 17.05 -4.24
C THR A 271 -19.85 16.11 -5.11
N LYS A 272 -19.48 14.84 -5.20
CA LYS A 272 -20.20 13.80 -5.96
C LYS A 272 -21.13 12.97 -5.08
N SER A 273 -21.07 13.09 -3.76
CA SER A 273 -21.96 12.39 -2.83
C SER A 273 -23.32 13.07 -2.81
N ALA A 274 -24.38 12.38 -3.23
CA ALA A 274 -25.72 12.96 -3.27
C ALA A 274 -26.40 12.99 -1.90
N GLU A 275 -26.35 11.86 -1.17
CA GLU A 275 -27.16 11.66 0.05
C GLU A 275 -26.59 12.31 1.31
N ASN A 276 -25.24 12.40 1.46
CA ASN A 276 -24.60 12.85 2.70
C ASN A 276 -23.69 14.08 2.50
N LYS A 277 -23.90 14.81 1.41
CA LYS A 277 -22.98 15.88 1.00
C LYS A 277 -22.78 16.94 2.07
N ASN A 278 -23.87 17.48 2.64
CA ASN A 278 -23.79 18.55 3.64
C ASN A 278 -23.06 18.11 4.91
N THR A 279 -23.30 16.89 5.36
CA THR A 279 -22.63 16.31 6.54
C THR A 279 -21.13 16.10 6.28
N LEU A 280 -20.77 15.58 5.11
CA LEU A 280 -19.38 15.41 4.70
C LEU A 280 -18.65 16.74 4.53
N GLU A 281 -19.33 17.76 4.00
CA GLU A 281 -18.79 19.12 3.85
C GLU A 281 -18.52 19.77 5.21
N ALA A 282 -19.47 19.66 6.16
CA ALA A 282 -19.33 20.19 7.51
C ALA A 282 -18.17 19.53 8.26
N PHE A 283 -18.12 18.21 8.24
CA PHE A 283 -17.05 17.44 8.89
C PHE A 283 -15.67 17.75 8.27
N PHE A 284 -15.58 17.75 6.94
CA PHE A 284 -14.32 18.05 6.26
C PHE A 284 -13.83 19.47 6.56
N LYS A 285 -14.73 20.47 6.58
CA LYS A 285 -14.39 21.84 6.93
C LYS A 285 -13.80 21.94 8.33
N GLN A 286 -14.45 21.33 9.33
CA GLN A 286 -13.96 21.31 10.71
C GLN A 286 -12.56 20.71 10.81
N GLU A 287 -12.36 19.54 10.23
CA GLU A 287 -11.07 18.86 10.26
C GLU A 287 -9.98 19.59 9.46
N TYR A 288 -10.33 20.19 8.32
CA TYR A 288 -9.41 21.02 7.55
C TYR A 288 -8.91 22.22 8.34
N LEU A 289 -9.83 22.94 9.03
CA LEU A 289 -9.45 24.07 9.86
C LEU A 289 -8.52 23.68 11.00
N LYS A 290 -8.78 22.55 11.67
CA LYS A 290 -7.85 22.00 12.70
C LYS A 290 -6.47 21.69 12.13
N LEU A 291 -6.37 21.12 10.92
CA LEU A 291 -5.07 20.89 10.29
C LEU A 291 -4.32 22.19 9.97
N VAL A 292 -5.04 23.26 9.66
CA VAL A 292 -4.44 24.59 9.43
C VAL A 292 -4.00 25.23 10.75
N GLU A 293 -4.84 25.19 11.78
CA GLU A 293 -4.55 25.69 13.13
C GLU A 293 -3.32 25.00 13.73
N ASP A 294 -3.22 23.69 13.55
CA ASP A 294 -2.07 22.89 14.00
C ASP A 294 -0.81 23.08 13.10
N GLY A 295 -0.88 23.91 12.07
CA GLY A 295 0.24 24.20 11.16
C GLY A 295 0.64 23.06 10.21
N LEU A 296 -0.16 22.00 10.12
CA LEU A 296 0.17 20.83 9.29
C LEU A 296 0.02 21.16 7.79
N ILE A 297 -0.97 21.97 7.44
CA ILE A 297 -1.26 22.39 6.06
C ILE A 297 -1.60 23.87 6.00
N SER A 298 -1.56 24.44 4.81
CA SER A 298 -2.01 25.81 4.57
C SER A 298 -2.95 25.88 3.38
N PHE A 299 -3.70 26.97 3.26
CA PHE A 299 -4.54 27.24 2.09
C PHE A 299 -3.71 27.26 0.78
N ARG A 300 -2.43 27.61 0.86
CA ARG A 300 -1.51 27.63 -0.28
C ARG A 300 -1.25 26.23 -0.85
N ASP A 301 -1.40 25.19 -0.04
CA ASP A 301 -1.18 23.79 -0.44
C ASP A 301 -2.28 23.23 -1.34
N LEU A 302 -3.43 23.91 -1.39
CA LEU A 302 -4.53 23.50 -2.23
C LEU A 302 -4.32 23.92 -3.68
N THR A 303 -4.73 23.03 -4.61
CA THR A 303 -4.84 23.40 -6.03
C THR A 303 -5.92 24.49 -6.20
N LEU A 304 -5.84 25.32 -7.24
CA LEU A 304 -6.82 26.37 -7.52
C LEU A 304 -8.27 25.83 -7.48
N LYS A 305 -8.52 24.70 -8.15
CA LYS A 305 -9.82 24.02 -8.16
C LYS A 305 -10.27 23.58 -6.75
N SER A 306 -9.34 23.16 -5.91
CA SER A 306 -9.62 22.76 -4.51
C SER A 306 -9.93 23.98 -3.64
N LYS A 307 -9.24 25.11 -3.87
CA LYS A 307 -9.53 26.38 -3.20
C LYS A 307 -10.96 26.84 -3.47
N PHE A 308 -11.40 26.85 -4.73
CA PHE A 308 -12.78 27.21 -5.07
C PHE A 308 -13.82 26.28 -4.42
N ARG A 309 -13.58 24.98 -4.41
CA ARG A 309 -14.48 24.02 -3.75
C ARG A 309 -14.56 24.24 -2.25
N LEU A 310 -13.42 24.46 -1.60
CA LEU A 310 -13.36 24.73 -0.16
C LEU A 310 -14.06 26.04 0.19
N LEU A 311 -13.79 27.11 -0.56
CA LEU A 311 -14.48 28.42 -0.37
C LEU A 311 -15.99 28.29 -0.53
N LYS A 312 -16.47 27.50 -1.50
CA LYS A 312 -17.90 27.23 -1.65
C LYS A 312 -18.48 26.49 -0.44
N ILE A 313 -17.77 25.49 0.11
CA ILE A 313 -18.17 24.80 1.33
C ILE A 313 -18.21 25.78 2.52
N MET A 314 -17.19 26.61 2.67
CA MET A 314 -17.14 27.64 3.74
C MET A 314 -18.25 28.65 3.66
N TRP A 315 -18.61 29.06 2.44
CA TRP A 315 -19.68 30.07 2.19
C TRP A 315 -21.08 29.49 2.45
N HIS A 316 -21.40 28.30 1.97
CA HIS A 316 -22.70 27.64 2.16
C HIS A 316 -23.06 27.42 3.63
N GLN A 317 -22.08 27.29 4.50
CA GLN A 317 -22.29 27.07 5.93
C GLN A 317 -22.31 28.36 6.77
N ARG A 318 -22.00 29.52 6.18
CA ARG A 318 -22.23 30.84 6.83
C ARG A 318 -23.65 31.35 6.64
N ASN A 319 -24.36 30.85 5.63
CA ASN A 319 -25.67 31.31 5.22
C ASN A 319 -26.80 30.31 5.55
N LYS A 320 -26.52 29.31 6.40
CA LYS A 320 -27.45 28.43 7.10
C LYS A 320 -27.38 28.69 8.60
#